data_d9c8732630e1ee17b4ff7551547098a4
#
_entry.id   d9c8732630e1ee17b4ff7551547098a4
#
_cell.length_a   1.000
_cell.length_b   1.000
_cell.length_c   1.000
_cell.angle_alpha   90.00
_cell.angle_beta   90.00
_cell.angle_gamma   90.00
#
_symmetry.space_group_name_H-M   'P 1'
#
loop_
_entity.id
_entity.type
_entity.pdbx_description
1 polymer ?
#
loop_
_entity_poly.entity_id
_entity_poly.type
_entity_poly.pdbx_seq_one_letter_code
_entity_poly.pdbx_strand_id
1 'polypeptide(L)'
;ISLDGMKDVHDQIRKPGAFDHVKRSFEILNKNNVAGACITTVTKKNIDCLEDIKRFLISEKVNVWQLQIGLPMGNLSKHCDWVIEPSQVNDIVDFCYKTSNEGEIEVYPADCIGYYDDRITQVYKKSFGSNVNTQWKGCHAGIASFGILHNGDIIGCTSIRGKEFVEGNIKTRTLSEIWEDPNSFSWRRNFTKDSLTGDCKKCKHADECLGGCPNTRYSMNGTMCSENLYCTYNLKLKSSNT
;
A
#
# COMPACT_ATOMS: atom_id res chain seq x y z
N ILE A 1 -3.06 8.53 -11.59
CA ILE A 1 -4.10 9.48 -11.11
C ILE A 1 -4.73 8.89 -9.86
N SER A 2 -5.08 9.73 -8.86
CA SER A 2 -5.77 9.26 -7.64
C SER A 2 -7.27 9.53 -7.74
N LEU A 3 -8.09 8.50 -7.46
CA LEU A 3 -9.55 8.59 -7.38
C LEU A 3 -10.02 7.80 -6.16
N ASP A 4 -10.64 8.48 -5.18
CA ASP A 4 -11.04 7.87 -3.92
C ASP A 4 -12.57 7.76 -3.75
N GLY A 5 -13.34 7.87 -4.82
CA GLY A 5 -14.79 7.75 -4.80
C GLY A 5 -15.45 8.36 -6.03
N MET A 6 -16.76 8.22 -6.13
CA MET A 6 -17.55 9.03 -7.04
C MET A 6 -17.58 10.48 -6.55
N LYS A 7 -18.14 11.40 -7.33
CA LYS A 7 -18.01 12.86 -7.16
C LYS A 7 -18.11 13.33 -5.71
N ASP A 8 -19.19 12.98 -5.03
CA ASP A 8 -19.46 13.50 -3.68
C ASP A 8 -18.44 13.00 -2.66
N VAL A 9 -18.09 11.70 -2.73
CA VAL A 9 -17.12 11.08 -1.82
C VAL A 9 -15.71 11.56 -2.15
N HIS A 10 -15.34 11.61 -3.43
CA HIS A 10 -14.01 12.06 -3.84
C HIS A 10 -13.75 13.51 -3.47
N ASP A 11 -14.71 14.39 -3.74
CA ASP A 11 -14.59 15.81 -3.44
C ASP A 11 -14.57 16.07 -1.92
N GLN A 12 -15.28 15.26 -1.12
CA GLN A 12 -15.19 15.32 0.34
C GLN A 12 -13.80 14.90 0.86
N ILE A 13 -13.21 13.85 0.29
CA ILE A 13 -11.88 13.34 0.71
C ILE A 13 -10.77 14.30 0.25
N ARG A 14 -10.85 14.84 -0.94
CA ARG A 14 -9.80 15.65 -1.56
C ARG A 14 -10.06 17.15 -1.44
N LYS A 15 -10.95 17.68 -2.25
CA LYS A 15 -11.48 19.05 -2.25
C LYS A 15 -12.61 19.18 -3.28
N PRO A 16 -13.51 20.15 -3.13
CA PRO A 16 -14.55 20.40 -4.13
C PRO A 16 -14.00 20.56 -5.54
N GLY A 17 -14.62 19.88 -6.50
CA GLY A 17 -14.24 19.87 -7.92
C GLY A 17 -13.07 18.96 -8.29
N ALA A 18 -12.48 18.24 -7.34
CA ALA A 18 -11.37 17.32 -7.62
C ALA A 18 -11.78 16.18 -8.56
N PHE A 19 -13.01 15.67 -8.43
CA PHE A 19 -13.52 14.61 -9.29
C PHE A 19 -13.58 15.04 -10.78
N ASP A 20 -14.05 16.23 -11.05
CA ASP A 20 -14.16 16.75 -12.42
C ASP A 20 -12.76 16.94 -13.06
N HIS A 21 -11.75 17.30 -12.24
CA HIS A 21 -10.35 17.32 -12.70
C HIS A 21 -9.81 15.93 -13.04
N VAL A 22 -10.12 14.93 -12.22
CA VAL A 22 -9.73 13.52 -12.48
C VAL A 22 -10.36 13.03 -13.78
N LYS A 23 -11.67 13.23 -13.96
CA LYS A 23 -12.38 12.86 -15.18
C LYS A 23 -11.74 13.49 -16.41
N ARG A 24 -11.56 14.81 -16.40
CA ARG A 24 -10.89 15.53 -17.49
C ARG A 24 -9.47 15.00 -17.76
N SER A 25 -8.74 14.59 -16.72
CA SER A 25 -7.40 14.03 -16.90
C SER A 25 -7.45 12.70 -17.65
N PHE A 26 -8.39 11.81 -17.36
CA PHE A 26 -8.57 10.57 -18.11
C PHE A 26 -9.01 10.84 -19.56
N GLU A 27 -9.91 11.79 -19.80
CA GLU A 27 -10.28 12.22 -21.15
C GLU A 27 -9.06 12.69 -21.97
N ILE A 28 -8.16 13.47 -21.35
CA ILE A 28 -6.91 13.94 -22.00
C ILE A 28 -5.96 12.77 -22.30
N LEU A 29 -5.76 11.84 -21.36
CA LEU A 29 -4.93 10.65 -21.57
C LEU A 29 -5.46 9.82 -22.73
N ASN A 30 -6.78 9.54 -22.76
CA ASN A 30 -7.44 8.78 -23.81
C ASN A 30 -7.31 9.46 -25.17
N LYS A 31 -7.55 10.77 -25.24
CA LYS A 31 -7.40 11.55 -26.49
C LYS A 31 -5.98 11.48 -27.07
N ASN A 32 -4.97 11.34 -26.22
CA ASN A 32 -3.57 11.29 -26.61
C ASN A 32 -3.01 9.85 -26.68
N ASN A 33 -3.86 8.82 -26.55
CA ASN A 33 -3.44 7.41 -26.52
C ASN A 33 -2.39 7.09 -25.44
N VAL A 34 -2.48 7.74 -24.29
CA VAL A 34 -1.62 7.48 -23.15
C VAL A 34 -2.35 6.57 -22.19
N ALA A 35 -1.73 5.44 -21.85
CA ALA A 35 -2.29 4.49 -20.88
C ALA A 35 -2.50 5.14 -19.51
N GLY A 36 -3.72 4.99 -18.96
CA GLY A 36 -4.11 5.54 -17.67
C GLY A 36 -3.98 4.52 -16.55
N ALA A 37 -3.43 4.93 -15.41
CA ALA A 37 -3.46 4.17 -14.18
C ALA A 37 -4.14 4.96 -13.06
N CYS A 38 -4.90 4.26 -12.23
CA CYS A 38 -5.59 4.82 -11.09
C CYS A 38 -5.09 4.22 -9.77
N ILE A 39 -5.06 5.03 -8.72
CA ILE A 39 -4.81 4.58 -7.35
C ILE A 39 -5.98 5.05 -6.48
N THR A 40 -6.57 4.13 -5.71
CA THR A 40 -7.58 4.43 -4.71
C THR A 40 -7.04 4.13 -3.31
N THR A 41 -7.10 5.11 -2.44
CA THR A 41 -6.84 4.93 -1.00
C THR A 41 -8.15 4.52 -0.33
N VAL A 42 -8.23 3.24 0.07
CA VAL A 42 -9.45 2.68 0.67
C VAL A 42 -9.56 3.09 2.12
N THR A 43 -10.71 3.60 2.47
CA THR A 43 -11.12 4.06 3.80
C THR A 43 -12.56 3.63 4.07
N LYS A 44 -13.08 3.81 5.29
CA LYS A 44 -14.49 3.60 5.60
C LYS A 44 -15.46 4.47 4.77
N LYS A 45 -14.94 5.56 4.16
CA LYS A 45 -15.76 6.47 3.33
C LYS A 45 -16.05 5.91 1.93
N ASN A 46 -15.23 5.00 1.44
CA ASN A 46 -15.30 4.56 0.05
C ASN A 46 -15.22 3.04 -0.16
N ILE A 47 -15.02 2.25 0.88
CA ILE A 47 -14.92 0.79 0.75
C ILE A 47 -16.19 0.19 0.11
N ASP A 48 -17.36 0.74 0.43
CA ASP A 48 -18.65 0.29 -0.12
C ASP A 48 -18.91 0.80 -1.54
N CYS A 49 -18.09 1.73 -2.04
CA CYS A 49 -18.23 2.35 -3.36
C CYS A 49 -17.23 1.80 -4.40
N LEU A 50 -16.45 0.76 -4.07
CA LEU A 50 -15.42 0.24 -4.98
C LEU A 50 -15.99 -0.25 -6.31
N GLU A 51 -17.20 -0.82 -6.30
CA GLU A 51 -17.87 -1.27 -7.53
C GLU A 51 -18.26 -0.10 -8.45
N ASP A 52 -18.68 1.04 -7.89
CA ASP A 52 -19.00 2.24 -8.67
C ASP A 52 -17.72 2.86 -9.26
N ILE A 53 -16.63 2.89 -8.49
CA ILE A 53 -15.32 3.33 -8.97
C ILE A 53 -14.85 2.43 -10.11
N LYS A 54 -14.97 1.10 -9.98
CA LYS A 54 -14.61 0.14 -11.02
C LYS A 54 -15.34 0.45 -12.33
N ARG A 55 -16.67 0.57 -12.29
CA ARG A 55 -17.49 0.89 -13.47
C ARG A 55 -17.07 2.21 -14.11
N PHE A 56 -16.81 3.22 -13.32
CA PHE A 56 -16.33 4.51 -13.83
C PHE A 56 -14.95 4.36 -14.51
N LEU A 57 -13.98 3.69 -13.87
CA LEU A 57 -12.64 3.50 -14.44
C LEU A 57 -12.68 2.71 -15.77
N ILE A 58 -13.53 1.69 -15.88
CA ILE A 58 -13.74 0.94 -17.11
C ILE A 58 -14.33 1.84 -18.21
N SER A 59 -15.33 2.68 -17.87
CA SER A 59 -15.94 3.61 -18.84
C SER A 59 -14.95 4.67 -19.33
N GLU A 60 -14.00 5.08 -18.48
CA GLU A 60 -12.90 6.00 -18.82
C GLU A 60 -11.67 5.28 -19.41
N LYS A 61 -11.79 3.99 -19.74
CA LYS A 61 -10.72 3.17 -20.36
C LYS A 61 -9.40 3.17 -19.58
N VAL A 62 -9.49 3.20 -18.27
CA VAL A 62 -8.31 3.09 -17.40
C VAL A 62 -7.77 1.67 -17.47
N ASN A 63 -6.48 1.51 -17.68
CA ASN A 63 -5.85 0.21 -17.89
C ASN A 63 -5.59 -0.53 -16.58
N VAL A 64 -5.12 0.20 -15.56
CA VAL A 64 -4.62 -0.39 -14.32
C VAL A 64 -5.17 0.35 -13.11
N TRP A 65 -5.61 -0.39 -12.12
CA TRP A 65 -6.13 0.14 -10.87
C TRP A 65 -5.45 -0.48 -9.65
N GLN A 66 -4.79 0.33 -8.83
CA GLN A 66 -4.19 -0.08 -7.58
C GLN A 66 -5.06 0.33 -6.39
N LEU A 67 -5.31 -0.60 -5.48
CA LEU A 67 -5.96 -0.36 -4.19
C LEU A 67 -4.93 -0.35 -3.07
N GLN A 68 -4.98 0.65 -2.20
CA GLN A 68 -4.13 0.72 -1.01
C GLN A 68 -4.96 1.09 0.23
N ILE A 69 -4.56 0.61 1.40
CA ILE A 69 -5.22 0.96 2.66
C ILE A 69 -4.86 2.40 3.05
N GLY A 70 -5.87 3.18 3.44
CA GLY A 70 -5.67 4.47 4.09
C GLY A 70 -5.08 4.29 5.48
N LEU A 71 -3.87 4.78 5.69
CA LEU A 71 -3.20 4.77 6.99
C LEU A 71 -3.32 6.14 7.67
N PRO A 72 -3.35 6.23 9.01
CA PRO A 72 -3.49 7.48 9.75
C PRO A 72 -2.22 8.33 9.69
N MET A 73 -1.88 8.79 8.47
CA MET A 73 -0.72 9.61 8.16
C MET A 73 -1.09 10.78 7.24
N GLY A 74 -0.28 11.84 7.23
CA GLY A 74 -0.55 13.04 6.45
C GLY A 74 -1.92 13.64 6.82
N ASN A 75 -2.76 13.95 5.84
CA ASN A 75 -4.08 14.51 6.10
C ASN A 75 -5.04 13.51 6.77
N LEU A 76 -4.90 12.21 6.50
CA LEU A 76 -5.76 11.18 7.11
C LEU A 76 -5.50 11.02 8.62
N SER A 77 -4.38 11.49 9.16
CA SER A 77 -4.13 11.49 10.61
C SER A 77 -5.13 12.38 11.39
N LYS A 78 -5.79 13.32 10.70
CA LYS A 78 -6.86 14.17 11.26
C LYS A 78 -8.24 13.49 11.22
N HIS A 79 -8.34 12.33 10.59
CA HIS A 79 -9.56 11.58 10.33
C HIS A 79 -9.32 10.09 10.58
N CYS A 80 -8.79 9.75 11.76
CA CYS A 80 -8.50 8.36 12.12
C CYS A 80 -9.75 7.47 12.14
N ASP A 81 -10.94 8.06 12.33
CA ASP A 81 -12.24 7.42 12.24
C ASP A 81 -12.58 6.92 10.81
N TRP A 82 -11.89 7.42 9.79
CA TRP A 82 -12.05 6.94 8.40
C TRP A 82 -11.20 5.72 8.08
N VAL A 83 -10.22 5.37 8.91
CA VAL A 83 -9.39 4.19 8.70
C VAL A 83 -10.26 2.94 8.83
N ILE A 84 -10.12 2.01 7.89
CA ILE A 84 -10.88 0.75 7.89
C ILE A 84 -10.53 -0.11 9.12
N GLU A 85 -11.45 -0.95 9.52
CA GLU A 85 -11.17 -1.96 10.53
C GLU A 85 -10.26 -3.06 9.96
N PRO A 86 -9.42 -3.70 10.80
CA PRO A 86 -8.55 -4.78 10.33
C PRO A 86 -9.26 -5.88 9.55
N SER A 87 -10.47 -6.28 9.96
CA SER A 87 -11.27 -7.31 9.27
C SER A 87 -11.65 -6.93 7.85
N GLN A 88 -11.85 -5.63 7.58
CA GLN A 88 -12.25 -5.13 6.25
C GLN A 88 -11.14 -5.26 5.19
N VAL A 89 -9.92 -5.60 5.57
CA VAL A 89 -8.88 -5.94 4.58
C VAL A 89 -9.29 -7.16 3.73
N ASN A 90 -10.11 -8.09 4.28
CA ASN A 90 -10.63 -9.20 3.53
C ASN A 90 -11.59 -8.75 2.41
N ASP A 91 -12.39 -7.72 2.65
CA ASP A 91 -13.33 -7.18 1.65
C ASP A 91 -12.55 -6.62 0.45
N ILE A 92 -11.41 -5.94 0.71
CA ILE A 92 -10.52 -5.45 -0.34
C ILE A 92 -9.89 -6.60 -1.12
N VAL A 93 -9.45 -7.64 -0.43
CA VAL A 93 -8.85 -8.83 -1.06
C VAL A 93 -9.87 -9.56 -1.92
N ASP A 94 -11.09 -9.77 -1.42
CA ASP A 94 -12.19 -10.38 -2.17
C ASP A 94 -12.58 -9.56 -3.39
N PHE A 95 -12.64 -8.24 -3.24
CA PHE A 95 -12.92 -7.33 -4.34
C PHE A 95 -11.83 -7.41 -5.44
N CYS A 96 -10.54 -7.35 -5.06
CA CYS A 96 -9.43 -7.49 -6.01
C CYS A 96 -9.49 -8.84 -6.75
N TYR A 97 -9.75 -9.91 -6.01
CA TYR A 97 -9.83 -11.26 -6.58
C TYR A 97 -10.97 -11.41 -7.56
N LYS A 98 -12.19 -10.94 -7.20
CA LYS A 98 -13.36 -10.92 -8.08
C LYS A 98 -13.09 -10.10 -9.34
N THR A 99 -12.68 -8.84 -9.19
CA THR A 99 -12.40 -7.91 -10.31
C THR A 99 -11.32 -8.46 -11.24
N SER A 100 -10.24 -9.03 -10.70
CA SER A 100 -9.20 -9.68 -11.50
C SER A 100 -9.76 -10.87 -12.31
N ASN A 101 -10.73 -11.63 -11.78
CA ASN A 101 -11.35 -12.73 -12.47
C ASN A 101 -12.32 -12.29 -13.57
N GLU A 102 -12.98 -11.16 -13.40
CA GLU A 102 -13.82 -10.53 -14.44
C GLU A 102 -12.99 -10.08 -15.64
N GLY A 103 -11.77 -9.59 -15.42
CA GLY A 103 -10.80 -9.29 -16.48
C GLY A 103 -11.07 -8.02 -17.29
N GLU A 104 -11.98 -7.16 -16.84
CA GLU A 104 -12.35 -5.92 -17.54
C GLU A 104 -11.37 -4.76 -17.26
N ILE A 105 -10.67 -4.80 -16.12
CA ILE A 105 -9.61 -3.88 -15.72
C ILE A 105 -8.54 -4.64 -14.96
N GLU A 106 -7.28 -4.31 -15.18
CA GLU A 106 -6.20 -4.86 -14.37
C GLU A 106 -6.23 -4.23 -12.99
N VAL A 107 -6.38 -5.05 -11.95
CA VAL A 107 -6.45 -4.60 -10.56
C VAL A 107 -5.44 -5.33 -9.70
N TYR A 108 -4.76 -4.61 -8.80
CA TYR A 108 -3.93 -5.23 -7.79
C TYR A 108 -3.88 -4.40 -6.50
N PRO A 109 -3.74 -5.06 -5.35
CA PRO A 109 -3.55 -4.38 -4.08
C PRO A 109 -2.10 -3.89 -3.95
N ALA A 110 -1.90 -2.82 -3.17
CA ALA A 110 -0.58 -2.36 -2.79
C ALA A 110 0.11 -3.35 -1.81
N ASP A 111 1.41 -3.19 -1.62
CA ASP A 111 2.28 -4.03 -0.77
C ASP A 111 1.81 -4.21 0.69
N CYS A 112 0.85 -3.39 1.13
CA CYS A 112 0.30 -3.46 2.49
C CYS A 112 -0.89 -4.42 2.64
N ILE A 113 -1.28 -5.16 1.60
CA ILE A 113 -2.50 -5.97 1.56
C ILE A 113 -2.16 -7.40 1.10
N GLY A 114 -2.77 -8.39 1.75
CA GLY A 114 -2.86 -9.77 1.24
C GLY A 114 -1.60 -10.62 1.42
N TYR A 115 -0.85 -10.43 2.49
CA TYR A 115 0.31 -11.28 2.81
C TYR A 115 -0.09 -12.75 2.94
N TYR A 116 0.58 -13.62 2.16
CA TYR A 116 0.35 -15.08 2.16
C TYR A 116 -1.12 -15.47 1.96
N ASP A 117 -1.84 -14.69 1.15
CA ASP A 117 -3.21 -14.97 0.72
C ASP A 117 -3.23 -15.51 -0.70
N ASP A 118 -3.80 -16.70 -0.89
CA ASP A 118 -3.83 -17.37 -2.20
C ASP A 118 -4.63 -16.59 -3.25
N ARG A 119 -5.66 -15.84 -2.84
CA ARG A 119 -6.44 -14.96 -3.73
C ARG A 119 -5.55 -13.88 -4.31
N ILE A 120 -4.74 -13.23 -3.48
CA ILE A 120 -3.80 -12.19 -3.93
C ILE A 120 -2.66 -12.76 -4.75
N THR A 121 -2.18 -13.96 -4.42
CA THR A 121 -1.23 -14.68 -5.27
C THR A 121 -1.77 -14.86 -6.69
N GLN A 122 -3.05 -15.20 -6.84
CA GLN A 122 -3.68 -15.34 -8.15
C GLN A 122 -3.84 -14.00 -8.87
N VAL A 123 -4.24 -12.93 -8.15
CA VAL A 123 -4.31 -11.56 -8.70
C VAL A 123 -2.96 -11.15 -9.29
N TYR A 124 -1.88 -11.28 -8.52
CA TYR A 124 -0.55 -10.90 -9.00
C TYR A 124 -0.06 -11.74 -10.18
N LYS A 125 -0.35 -13.04 -10.19
CA LYS A 125 0.01 -13.90 -11.34
C LYS A 125 -0.71 -13.49 -12.61
N LYS A 126 -1.95 -13.01 -12.52
CA LYS A 126 -2.68 -12.48 -13.68
C LYS A 126 -2.11 -11.16 -14.17
N SER A 127 -1.79 -10.24 -13.25
CA SER A 127 -1.29 -8.90 -13.59
C SER A 127 0.17 -8.92 -14.06
N PHE A 128 1.03 -9.76 -13.47
CA PHE A 128 2.48 -9.72 -13.72
C PHE A 128 3.04 -10.99 -14.38
N GLY A 129 2.19 -11.97 -14.67
CA GLY A 129 2.56 -13.24 -15.30
C GLY A 129 2.81 -14.38 -14.30
N SER A 130 2.58 -15.60 -14.77
CA SER A 130 2.61 -16.82 -13.95
C SER A 130 3.96 -17.14 -13.30
N ASN A 131 5.05 -16.64 -13.86
CA ASN A 131 6.42 -16.91 -13.39
C ASN A 131 6.90 -15.92 -12.31
N VAL A 132 6.09 -14.93 -11.95
CA VAL A 132 6.47 -13.94 -10.94
C VAL A 132 6.35 -14.56 -9.55
N ASN A 133 7.41 -14.41 -8.74
CA ASN A 133 7.34 -14.74 -7.33
C ASN A 133 6.47 -13.69 -6.61
N THR A 134 5.27 -14.09 -6.25
CA THR A 134 4.26 -13.22 -5.65
C THR A 134 4.27 -13.27 -4.11
N GLN A 135 5.16 -14.07 -3.52
CA GLN A 135 5.26 -14.13 -2.06
C GLN A 135 6.01 -12.92 -1.52
N TRP A 136 5.43 -12.34 -0.49
CA TRP A 136 6.07 -11.27 0.25
C TRP A 136 7.31 -11.79 1.00
N LYS A 137 8.47 -11.19 0.73
CA LYS A 137 9.77 -11.51 1.35
C LYS A 137 10.35 -10.33 2.16
N GLY A 138 9.50 -9.60 2.83
CA GLY A 138 9.88 -8.41 3.58
C GLY A 138 9.95 -7.14 2.72
N CYS A 139 10.08 -6.01 3.39
CA CYS A 139 10.15 -4.69 2.75
C CYS A 139 11.51 -4.46 2.11
N HIS A 140 11.52 -3.86 0.92
CA HIS A 140 12.75 -3.51 0.18
C HIS A 140 13.33 -2.14 0.59
N ALA A 141 12.61 -1.35 1.39
CA ALA A 141 13.08 -0.04 1.86
C ALA A 141 14.39 -0.16 2.62
N GLY A 142 15.42 0.58 2.22
CA GLY A 142 16.76 0.51 2.81
C GLY A 142 17.57 -0.75 2.48
N ILE A 143 16.99 -1.72 1.73
CA ILE A 143 17.66 -2.96 1.28
C ILE A 143 17.96 -2.91 -0.23
N ALA A 144 16.97 -2.58 -1.04
CA ALA A 144 17.06 -2.50 -2.49
C ALA A 144 16.47 -1.20 -3.06
N SER A 145 15.88 -0.37 -2.20
CA SER A 145 15.30 0.91 -2.58
C SER A 145 15.44 1.95 -1.46
N PHE A 146 15.42 3.21 -1.85
CA PHE A 146 15.39 4.37 -0.96
C PHE A 146 14.59 5.49 -1.62
N GLY A 147 14.27 6.53 -0.86
CA GLY A 147 13.65 7.75 -1.36
C GLY A 147 14.55 8.97 -1.17
N ILE A 148 14.42 9.94 -2.07
CA ILE A 148 15.03 11.27 -1.95
C ILE A 148 13.90 12.27 -1.76
N LEU A 149 13.91 13.02 -0.68
CA LEU A 149 12.95 14.09 -0.45
C LEU A 149 13.36 15.36 -1.21
N HIS A 150 12.42 16.28 -1.39
CA HIS A 150 12.63 17.54 -2.11
C HIS A 150 13.75 18.42 -1.54
N ASN A 151 14.06 18.28 -0.25
CA ASN A 151 15.15 19.00 0.42
C ASN A 151 16.52 18.28 0.32
N GLY A 152 16.55 17.08 -0.29
CA GLY A 152 17.75 16.27 -0.45
C GLY A 152 17.96 15.20 0.62
N ASP A 153 17.04 15.07 1.59
CA ASP A 153 17.11 14.03 2.61
C ASP A 153 16.90 12.65 1.99
N ILE A 154 17.69 11.69 2.43
CA ILE A 154 17.58 10.27 2.06
C ILE A 154 16.80 9.54 3.14
N ILE A 155 15.80 8.77 2.71
CA ILE A 155 14.95 7.95 3.58
C ILE A 155 14.79 6.54 2.99
N GLY A 156 14.58 5.54 3.82
CA GLY A 156 14.35 4.16 3.35
C GLY A 156 13.00 3.99 2.65
N CYS A 157 11.94 4.58 3.19
CA CYS A 157 10.59 4.51 2.65
C CYS A 157 9.99 5.89 2.48
N THR A 158 9.46 6.20 1.29
CA THR A 158 8.85 7.52 0.99
C THR A 158 7.57 7.80 1.78
N SER A 159 6.98 6.79 2.40
CA SER A 159 5.80 6.92 3.26
C SER A 159 6.16 7.15 4.73
N ILE A 160 7.36 6.78 5.17
CA ILE A 160 7.85 6.98 6.54
C ILE A 160 8.77 8.20 6.55
N ARG A 161 8.24 9.35 6.98
CA ARG A 161 8.89 10.66 6.82
C ARG A 161 9.32 11.33 8.14
N GLY A 162 9.38 10.58 9.24
CA GLY A 162 9.89 11.08 10.50
C GLY A 162 11.38 11.47 10.39
N LYS A 163 11.81 12.51 11.11
CA LYS A 163 13.21 12.96 11.10
C LYS A 163 14.17 11.86 11.56
N GLU A 164 13.70 10.97 12.41
CA GLU A 164 14.42 9.80 12.93
C GLU A 164 14.72 8.74 11.85
N PHE A 165 14.09 8.84 10.68
CA PHE A 165 14.29 7.94 9.52
C PHE A 165 15.09 8.59 8.39
N VAL A 166 15.64 9.79 8.63
CA VAL A 166 16.53 10.45 7.68
C VAL A 166 17.94 9.89 7.85
N GLU A 167 18.45 9.26 6.79
CA GLU A 167 19.73 8.55 6.79
C GLU A 167 20.92 9.46 6.39
N GLY A 168 20.64 10.61 5.83
CA GLY A 168 21.60 11.61 5.40
C GLY A 168 21.00 12.57 4.39
N ASN A 169 21.82 13.46 3.83
CA ASN A 169 21.38 14.44 2.83
C ASN A 169 22.39 14.49 1.68
N ILE A 170 21.91 14.41 0.43
CA ILE A 170 22.76 14.42 -0.77
C ILE A 170 23.52 15.71 -1.01
N LYS A 171 23.18 16.79 -0.29
CA LYS A 171 23.92 18.07 -0.36
C LYS A 171 25.20 18.05 0.50
N THR A 172 25.32 17.09 1.43
CA THR A 172 26.42 17.01 2.40
C THR A 172 27.20 15.70 2.32
N ARG A 173 26.58 14.62 1.82
CA ARG A 173 27.21 13.32 1.62
C ARG A 173 26.78 12.75 0.27
N THR A 174 27.66 12.00 -0.38
CA THR A 174 27.28 11.28 -1.60
C THR A 174 26.27 10.17 -1.30
N LEU A 175 25.49 9.78 -2.28
CA LEU A 175 24.54 8.68 -2.14
C LEU A 175 25.23 7.36 -1.79
N SER A 176 26.41 7.09 -2.36
CA SER A 176 27.23 5.91 -2.05
C SER A 176 27.64 5.89 -0.58
N GLU A 177 28.18 7.00 -0.05
CA GLU A 177 28.55 7.10 1.37
C GLU A 177 27.36 6.87 2.31
N ILE A 178 26.16 7.36 1.94
CA ILE A 178 24.94 7.13 2.74
C ILE A 178 24.50 5.67 2.65
N TRP A 179 24.51 5.10 1.42
CA TRP A 179 24.05 3.74 1.18
C TRP A 179 24.95 2.67 1.81
N GLU A 180 26.25 2.88 1.76
CA GLU A 180 27.27 1.95 2.25
C GLU A 180 27.54 2.08 3.77
N ASP A 181 27.06 3.15 4.39
CA ASP A 181 27.18 3.33 5.84
C ASP A 181 26.43 2.20 6.58
N PRO A 182 27.11 1.40 7.42
CA PRO A 182 26.51 0.28 8.12
C PRO A 182 25.41 0.70 9.13
N ASN A 183 25.41 1.97 9.54
CA ASN A 183 24.40 2.51 10.44
C ASN A 183 23.15 3.02 9.69
N SER A 184 23.26 3.29 8.38
CA SER A 184 22.14 3.74 7.57
C SER A 184 21.10 2.64 7.42
N PHE A 185 19.82 3.04 7.43
CA PHE A 185 18.68 2.13 7.32
C PHE A 185 18.66 1.01 8.37
N SER A 186 19.29 1.21 9.50
CA SER A 186 19.42 0.22 10.57
C SER A 186 18.07 -0.29 11.09
N TRP A 187 17.05 0.58 11.11
CA TRP A 187 15.67 0.24 11.46
C TRP A 187 15.09 -0.88 10.56
N ARG A 188 15.66 -1.08 9.37
CA ARG A 188 15.25 -2.11 8.42
C ARG A 188 16.33 -3.19 8.24
N ARG A 189 17.59 -2.80 8.08
CA ARG A 189 18.69 -3.74 7.81
C ARG A 189 18.95 -4.69 8.98
N ASN A 190 18.81 -4.18 10.21
CA ASN A 190 19.00 -4.95 11.43
C ASN A 190 17.70 -5.55 11.99
N PHE A 191 16.56 -5.37 11.28
CA PHE A 191 15.27 -5.87 11.73
C PHE A 191 15.14 -7.37 11.48
N THR A 192 14.86 -8.14 12.54
CA THR A 192 14.67 -9.59 12.50
C THR A 192 13.30 -9.95 13.09
N LYS A 193 12.92 -11.23 12.99
CA LYS A 193 11.70 -11.73 13.64
C LYS A 193 11.69 -11.51 15.15
N ASP A 194 12.88 -11.47 15.79
CA ASP A 194 12.97 -11.26 17.24
C ASP A 194 12.56 -9.86 17.65
N SER A 195 12.61 -8.91 16.72
CA SER A 195 12.09 -7.56 16.89
C SER A 195 10.56 -7.48 16.89
N LEU A 196 9.89 -8.52 16.37
CA LEU A 196 8.42 -8.56 16.25
C LEU A 196 7.76 -8.91 17.60
N THR A 197 6.51 -8.46 17.74
CA THR A 197 5.62 -8.82 18.85
C THR A 197 4.34 -9.49 18.37
N GLY A 198 3.52 -9.96 19.30
CA GLY A 198 2.20 -10.52 19.02
C GLY A 198 2.23 -11.72 18.08
N ASP A 199 1.21 -11.85 17.26
CA ASP A 199 1.04 -12.98 16.32
C ASP A 199 2.10 -13.01 15.24
N CYS A 200 2.64 -11.86 14.83
CA CYS A 200 3.69 -11.79 13.84
C CYS A 200 4.98 -12.48 14.32
N LYS A 201 5.34 -12.38 15.61
CA LYS A 201 6.51 -13.06 16.17
C LYS A 201 6.39 -14.58 16.14
N LYS A 202 5.16 -15.09 16.35
CA LYS A 202 4.85 -16.52 16.40
C LYS A 202 4.51 -17.12 15.03
N CYS A 203 4.38 -16.27 14.02
CA CYS A 203 3.96 -16.68 12.69
C CYS A 203 5.02 -17.59 12.02
N LYS A 204 4.58 -18.64 11.34
CA LYS A 204 5.48 -19.53 10.58
C LYS A 204 6.24 -18.80 9.46
N HIS A 205 5.74 -17.66 9.02
CA HIS A 205 6.36 -16.82 7.99
C HIS A 205 7.19 -15.65 8.56
N ALA A 206 7.41 -15.62 9.89
CA ALA A 206 8.04 -14.48 10.56
C ALA A 206 9.44 -14.14 10.02
N ASP A 207 10.25 -15.15 9.73
CA ASP A 207 11.63 -14.98 9.24
C ASP A 207 11.71 -14.32 7.87
N GLU A 208 10.78 -14.59 6.97
CA GLU A 208 10.74 -13.98 5.63
C GLU A 208 9.88 -12.73 5.60
N CYS A 209 8.69 -12.79 6.23
CA CYS A 209 7.69 -11.74 6.19
C CYS A 209 8.11 -10.48 6.95
N LEU A 210 8.75 -10.68 8.10
CA LEU A 210 9.13 -9.60 9.02
C LEU A 210 7.95 -8.68 9.38
N GLY A 211 6.74 -9.27 9.53
CA GLY A 211 5.52 -8.56 9.91
C GLY A 211 4.88 -7.72 8.80
N GLY A 212 5.20 -7.95 7.53
CA GLY A 212 4.65 -7.19 6.42
C GLY A 212 5.20 -5.76 6.32
N CYS A 213 4.39 -4.82 5.84
CA CYS A 213 4.81 -3.43 5.64
C CYS A 213 5.13 -2.73 6.97
N PRO A 214 6.37 -2.23 7.17
CA PRO A 214 6.72 -1.50 8.38
C PRO A 214 5.94 -0.19 8.52
N ASN A 215 5.59 0.48 7.40
CA ASN A 215 4.79 1.69 7.45
C ASN A 215 3.39 1.43 8.04
N THR A 216 2.74 0.34 7.67
CA THR A 216 1.43 -0.03 8.23
C THR A 216 1.52 -0.18 9.75
N ARG A 217 2.51 -0.94 10.25
CA ARG A 217 2.71 -1.15 11.69
C ARG A 217 3.05 0.13 12.43
N TYR A 218 3.95 0.93 11.88
CA TYR A 218 4.36 2.20 12.47
C TYR A 218 3.20 3.21 12.51
N SER A 219 2.49 3.39 11.40
CA SER A 219 1.39 4.34 11.32
C SER A 219 0.20 3.95 12.20
N MET A 220 -0.07 2.65 12.36
CA MET A 220 -1.19 2.16 13.16
C MET A 220 -0.89 2.07 14.65
N ASN A 221 0.35 1.73 15.02
CA ASN A 221 0.69 1.36 16.39
C ASN A 221 1.86 2.18 16.98
N GLY A 222 2.40 3.14 16.24
CA GLY A 222 3.53 3.98 16.68
C GLY A 222 4.88 3.25 16.73
N THR A 223 4.93 1.98 16.36
CA THR A 223 6.17 1.19 16.35
C THR A 223 6.22 0.18 15.22
N MET A 224 7.40 -0.04 14.66
CA MET A 224 7.62 -1.08 13.64
C MET A 224 7.69 -2.50 14.23
N CYS A 225 7.82 -2.63 15.54
CA CYS A 225 7.92 -3.92 16.22
C CYS A 225 6.55 -4.60 16.46
N SER A 226 5.45 -3.86 16.35
CA SER A 226 4.10 -4.38 16.57
C SER A 226 3.70 -5.43 15.55
N GLU A 227 2.72 -6.24 15.89
CA GLU A 227 2.06 -7.10 14.93
C GLU A 227 1.30 -6.29 13.88
N ASN A 228 1.12 -6.88 12.69
CA ASN A 228 0.31 -6.30 11.63
C ASN A 228 -1.12 -6.80 11.74
N LEU A 229 -2.02 -5.94 12.22
CA LEU A 229 -3.44 -6.26 12.39
C LEU A 229 -4.17 -6.46 11.04
N TYR A 230 -3.64 -5.88 9.95
CA TYR A 230 -4.22 -5.96 8.60
C TYR A 230 -3.69 -7.16 7.78
N CYS A 231 -3.19 -8.19 8.45
CA CYS A 231 -2.68 -9.40 7.82
C CYS A 231 -3.80 -10.41 7.59
N THR A 232 -4.20 -10.64 6.33
CA THR A 232 -5.26 -11.61 5.98
C THR A 232 -4.91 -13.04 6.41
N TYR A 233 -3.63 -13.42 6.39
CA TYR A 233 -3.19 -14.72 6.89
C TYR A 233 -3.51 -14.91 8.38
N ASN A 234 -3.14 -13.93 9.22
CA ASN A 234 -3.42 -14.00 10.66
C ASN A 234 -4.91 -13.89 10.97
N LEU A 235 -5.66 -13.08 10.22
CA LEU A 235 -7.12 -12.99 10.36
C LEU A 235 -7.81 -14.33 10.08
N LYS A 236 -7.40 -15.05 9.04
CA LYS A 236 -7.91 -16.40 8.74
C LYS A 236 -7.63 -17.39 9.86
N LEU A 237 -6.42 -17.39 10.43
CA LEU A 237 -6.07 -18.28 11.53
C LEU A 237 -6.94 -18.03 12.78
N LYS A 238 -7.22 -16.77 13.09
CA LYS A 238 -8.11 -16.41 14.21
C LYS A 238 -9.53 -16.90 13.99
N SER A 239 -10.07 -16.75 12.78
CA SER A 239 -11.43 -17.21 12.43
C SER A 239 -11.58 -18.73 12.42
N SER A 240 -10.50 -19.48 12.17
CA SER A 240 -10.51 -20.96 12.17
C SER A 240 -10.41 -21.56 13.57
N ASN A 241 -10.06 -20.76 14.58
CA ASN A 241 -9.89 -21.21 15.97
C ASN A 241 -11.05 -20.74 16.88
N THR A 242 -12.08 -20.09 16.30
CA THR A 242 -13.32 -19.67 16.95
C THR A 242 -14.46 -20.58 16.51
#